data_aba2e8da90a2f1127a6c15ef81de4135
#
_entry.id   aba2e8da90a2f1127a6c15ef81de4135
#
_cell.length_a   1.000
_cell.length_b   1.000
_cell.length_c   1.000
_cell.angle_alpha   90.00
_cell.angle_beta   90.00
_cell.angle_gamma   90.00
#
_symmetry.space_group_name_H-M   'P 1'
#
loop_
_entity.id
_entity.type
_entity.pdbx_description
1 polymer ?
#
loop_
_entity_poly.entity_id
_entity_poly.type
_entity_poly.pdbx_seq_one_letter_code
_entity_poly.pdbx_strand_id
1 'polypeptide(L)'
;VNLNPDLVVFPETALPSYLVRDHRTRNMLQRTVNYHNVPLLTGTIHTSFEMNKKYYFNSSMFIKPNEKYSLYSKIHLVPFAEYDLLPAFFHPLSKLNINIDRGNFKAGDNYTIFEFNDFLFSNLICYESSIPSVSRKFVEQGAEFLVITTNDGWLKGSYGPHQHFELARLRAIE
;
A
#
# COMPACT_ATOMS: atom_id res chain seq x y z
N VAL A 1 8.56 -21.89 -17.22
CA VAL A 1 8.82 -20.61 -17.89
C VAL A 1 9.89 -19.92 -17.08
N ASN A 2 11.07 -19.72 -17.69
CA ASN A 2 12.15 -18.97 -17.04
C ASN A 2 11.80 -17.49 -17.23
N LEU A 3 11.15 -16.90 -16.22
CA LEU A 3 10.87 -15.47 -16.19
C LEU A 3 12.09 -14.79 -15.60
N ASN A 4 12.69 -13.85 -16.33
CA ASN A 4 13.67 -12.92 -15.79
C ASN A 4 12.97 -11.57 -15.59
N PRO A 5 12.26 -11.36 -14.46
CA PRO A 5 11.56 -10.11 -14.23
C PRO A 5 12.56 -9.02 -13.84
N ASP A 6 12.29 -7.79 -14.26
CA ASP A 6 13.04 -6.61 -13.81
C ASP A 6 12.54 -6.10 -12.46
N LEU A 7 11.30 -6.35 -12.13
CA LEU A 7 10.64 -5.97 -10.88
C LEU A 7 9.62 -7.04 -10.48
N VAL A 8 9.59 -7.39 -9.19
CA VAL A 8 8.53 -8.22 -8.61
C VAL A 8 7.60 -7.34 -7.79
N VAL A 9 6.29 -7.49 -8.01
CA VAL A 9 5.27 -6.75 -7.27
C VAL A 9 4.36 -7.73 -6.54
N PHE A 10 4.26 -7.55 -5.22
CA PHE A 10 3.28 -8.27 -4.39
C PHE A 10 2.08 -7.37 -4.12
N PRO A 11 0.88 -7.95 -3.98
CA PRO A 11 -0.33 -7.19 -3.71
C PRO A 11 -0.30 -6.48 -2.34
N GLU A 12 -1.33 -5.66 -2.10
CA GLU A 12 -1.57 -5.02 -0.81
C GLU A 12 -1.66 -6.07 0.30
N THR A 13 -0.98 -5.81 1.43
CA THR A 13 -0.93 -6.70 2.61
C THR A 13 -0.59 -8.16 2.29
N ALA A 14 0.24 -8.40 1.26
CA ALA A 14 0.60 -9.76 0.82
C ALA A 14 1.29 -10.59 1.90
N LEU A 15 1.99 -9.94 2.82
CA LEU A 15 2.73 -10.59 3.89
C LEU A 15 2.10 -10.27 5.25
N PRO A 16 1.75 -11.29 6.05
CA PRO A 16 1.19 -11.12 7.38
C PRO A 16 2.29 -10.74 8.39
N SER A 17 3.06 -9.70 8.09
CA SER A 17 4.22 -9.26 8.87
C SER A 17 4.35 -7.75 8.86
N TYR A 18 4.77 -7.20 10.00
CA TYR A 18 5.16 -5.79 10.15
C TYR A 18 6.62 -5.63 9.70
N LEU A 19 6.87 -5.62 8.38
CA LEU A 19 8.22 -5.71 7.80
C LEU A 19 9.22 -4.69 8.35
N VAL A 20 8.77 -3.50 8.76
CA VAL A 20 9.64 -2.50 9.38
C VAL A 20 10.23 -2.99 10.71
N ARG A 21 9.47 -3.76 11.49
CA ARG A 21 9.86 -4.30 12.81
C ARG A 21 10.32 -5.73 12.76
N ASP A 22 9.75 -6.53 11.88
CA ASP A 22 10.13 -7.93 11.68
C ASP A 22 11.41 -8.01 10.85
N HIS A 23 12.51 -7.80 11.54
CA HIS A 23 13.85 -7.88 10.93
C HIS A 23 14.13 -9.26 10.30
N ARG A 24 13.56 -10.33 10.83
CA ARG A 24 13.78 -11.68 10.31
C ARG A 24 13.20 -11.84 8.91
N THR A 25 11.91 -11.54 8.77
CA THR A 25 11.23 -11.62 7.46
C THR A 25 11.81 -10.62 6.47
N ARG A 26 12.05 -9.37 6.90
CA ARG A 26 12.67 -8.36 6.03
C ARG A 26 14.06 -8.77 5.55
N ASN A 27 14.92 -9.30 6.43
CA ASN A 27 16.26 -9.75 6.05
C ASN A 27 16.20 -10.96 5.10
N MET A 28 15.21 -11.84 5.25
CA MET A 28 14.97 -12.93 4.29
C MET A 28 14.63 -12.37 2.91
N LEU A 29 13.70 -11.43 2.83
CA LEU A 29 13.34 -10.76 1.56
C LEU A 29 14.54 -10.06 0.94
N GLN A 30 15.30 -9.30 1.74
CA GLN A 30 16.51 -8.61 1.26
C GLN A 30 17.54 -9.59 0.69
N ARG A 31 17.76 -10.74 1.33
CA ARG A 31 18.67 -11.78 0.81
C ARG A 31 18.16 -12.34 -0.51
N THR A 32 16.85 -12.59 -0.64
CA THR A 32 16.24 -13.08 -1.88
C THR A 32 16.38 -12.04 -3.00
N VAL A 33 16.08 -10.78 -2.71
CA VAL A 33 16.27 -9.65 -3.64
C VAL A 33 17.73 -9.54 -4.08
N ASN A 34 18.67 -9.64 -3.14
CA ASN A 34 20.11 -9.57 -3.46
C ASN A 34 20.58 -10.77 -4.29
N TYR A 35 20.11 -11.98 -3.95
CA TYR A 35 20.50 -13.21 -4.64
C TYR A 35 20.05 -13.22 -6.11
N HIS A 36 18.80 -12.80 -6.36
CA HIS A 36 18.25 -12.74 -7.71
C HIS A 36 18.59 -11.45 -8.45
N ASN A 37 19.12 -10.46 -7.76
CA ASN A 37 19.35 -9.10 -8.27
C ASN A 37 18.09 -8.46 -8.89
N VAL A 38 16.91 -8.73 -8.28
CA VAL A 38 15.61 -8.25 -8.74
C VAL A 38 14.92 -7.53 -7.60
N PRO A 39 14.54 -6.26 -7.73
CA PRO A 39 13.84 -5.51 -6.70
C PRO A 39 12.42 -6.02 -6.47
N LEU A 40 11.92 -5.78 -5.25
CA LEU A 40 10.60 -6.19 -4.78
C LEU A 40 9.82 -4.99 -4.25
N LEU A 41 8.63 -4.78 -4.77
CA LEU A 41 7.61 -3.92 -4.16
C LEU A 41 6.58 -4.82 -3.45
N THR A 42 6.33 -4.60 -2.16
CA THR A 42 5.38 -5.42 -1.39
C THR A 42 4.56 -4.58 -0.43
N GLY A 43 3.26 -4.92 -0.30
CA GLY A 43 2.41 -4.34 0.74
C GLY A 43 2.84 -4.79 2.15
N THR A 44 2.77 -3.88 3.10
CA THR A 44 3.05 -4.11 4.52
C THR A 44 2.26 -3.17 5.40
N ILE A 45 2.06 -3.55 6.65
CA ILE A 45 1.62 -2.61 7.69
C ILE A 45 2.85 -2.20 8.48
N HIS A 46 3.00 -0.90 8.72
CA HIS A 46 3.99 -0.45 9.69
C HIS A 46 3.34 0.34 10.83
N THR A 47 4.11 0.57 11.90
CA THR A 47 3.60 1.26 13.08
C THR A 47 4.56 2.34 13.53
N SER A 48 4.02 3.49 13.91
CA SER A 48 4.76 4.53 14.62
C SER A 48 4.17 4.78 16.00
N PHE A 49 4.94 5.44 16.86
CA PHE A 49 4.48 5.93 18.16
C PHE A 49 4.64 7.45 18.20
N GLU A 50 3.53 8.12 18.46
CA GLU A 50 3.49 9.56 18.65
C GLU A 50 2.74 9.84 19.97
N MET A 51 3.32 10.63 20.86
CA MET A 51 2.71 11.00 22.16
C MET A 51 2.16 9.78 22.93
N ASN A 52 2.93 8.69 23.02
CA ASN A 52 2.54 7.43 23.64
C ASN A 52 1.34 6.70 22.99
N LYS A 53 0.88 7.14 21.81
CA LYS A 53 -0.16 6.47 21.05
C LYS A 53 0.46 5.72 19.88
N LYS A 54 0.04 4.47 19.69
CA LYS A 54 0.46 3.63 18.56
C LYS A 54 -0.46 3.89 17.38
N TYR A 55 0.13 4.18 16.24
CA TYR A 55 -0.56 4.32 14.96
C TYR A 55 -0.13 3.23 13.99
N TYR A 56 -1.06 2.84 13.12
CA TYR A 56 -0.83 1.87 12.06
C TYR A 56 -0.92 2.58 10.71
N PHE A 57 -0.08 2.17 9.77
CA PHE A 57 -0.06 2.69 8.40
C PHE A 57 -0.18 1.52 7.44
N ASN A 58 -1.12 1.60 6.51
CA ASN A 58 -1.16 0.76 5.33
C ASN A 58 -0.08 1.27 4.38
N SER A 59 0.90 0.43 4.03
CA SER A 59 2.10 0.90 3.36
C SER A 59 2.59 -0.08 2.32
N SER A 60 3.40 0.39 1.41
CA SER A 60 4.23 -0.43 0.54
C SER A 60 5.71 -0.22 0.87
N MET A 61 6.46 -1.29 0.78
CA MET A 61 7.91 -1.32 0.97
C MET A 61 8.57 -1.71 -0.34
N PHE A 62 9.47 -0.86 -0.81
CA PHE A 62 10.31 -1.13 -1.98
C PHE A 62 11.71 -1.53 -1.52
N ILE A 63 12.14 -2.73 -1.90
CA ILE A 63 13.41 -3.34 -1.50
C ILE A 63 14.25 -3.50 -2.76
N LYS A 64 15.35 -2.76 -2.84
CA LYS A 64 16.33 -2.88 -3.92
C LYS A 64 17.51 -3.78 -3.54
N PRO A 65 18.20 -4.38 -4.51
CA PRO A 65 19.43 -5.12 -4.27
C PRO A 65 20.49 -4.23 -3.60
N ASN A 66 21.06 -4.74 -2.49
CA ASN A 66 22.16 -4.11 -1.75
C ASN A 66 21.90 -2.69 -1.22
N GLU A 67 20.64 -2.25 -1.18
CA GLU A 67 20.23 -0.94 -0.70
C GLU A 67 19.29 -1.03 0.50
N LYS A 68 19.11 0.11 1.19
CA LYS A 68 18.05 0.24 2.19
C LYS A 68 16.70 0.30 1.49
N TYR A 69 15.68 -0.28 2.13
CA TYR A 69 14.30 -0.18 1.63
C TYR A 69 13.76 1.25 1.72
N SER A 70 12.82 1.56 0.84
CA SER A 70 12.00 2.76 0.88
C SER A 70 10.56 2.41 1.23
N LEU A 71 9.82 3.35 1.82
CA LEU A 71 8.42 3.17 2.24
C LEU A 71 7.54 4.26 1.65
N TYR A 72 6.36 3.84 1.22
CA TYR A 72 5.22 4.71 1.00
C TYR A 72 4.10 4.32 1.95
N SER A 73 3.47 5.28 2.61
CA SER A 73 2.30 5.06 3.46
C SER A 73 1.08 5.69 2.80
N LYS A 74 0.03 4.88 2.67
CA LYS A 74 -1.24 5.27 2.07
C LYS A 74 -1.76 6.58 2.64
N ILE A 75 -2.03 7.56 1.77
CA ILE A 75 -2.46 8.91 2.13
C ILE A 75 -3.99 8.96 2.21
N HIS A 76 -4.68 8.32 1.26
CA HIS A 76 -6.13 8.32 1.18
C HIS A 76 -6.71 7.00 1.68
N LEU A 77 -7.10 6.99 2.94
CA LEU A 77 -7.70 5.83 3.59
C LEU A 77 -9.15 5.62 3.11
N VAL A 78 -9.60 4.37 3.12
CA VAL A 78 -10.99 4.02 2.82
C VAL A 78 -11.90 4.49 3.96
N PRO A 79 -12.85 5.39 3.71
CA PRO A 79 -13.79 5.83 4.73
C PRO A 79 -14.56 4.66 5.32
N PHE A 80 -14.77 4.68 6.64
CA PHE A 80 -15.49 3.66 7.43
C PHE A 80 -14.84 2.26 7.48
N ALA A 81 -13.82 1.99 6.65
CA ALA A 81 -13.10 0.72 6.67
C ALA A 81 -11.72 0.84 7.34
N GLU A 82 -10.93 1.83 6.95
CA GLU A 82 -9.58 2.05 7.49
C GLU A 82 -9.54 3.15 8.56
N TYR A 83 -10.53 4.05 8.59
CA TYR A 83 -10.67 5.04 9.66
C TYR A 83 -12.13 5.37 9.94
N ASP A 84 -12.43 5.72 11.20
CA ASP A 84 -13.74 6.17 11.61
C ASP A 84 -13.91 7.67 11.33
N LEU A 85 -14.85 8.02 10.44
CA LEU A 85 -15.24 9.43 10.17
C LEU A 85 -16.03 10.06 11.33
N LEU A 86 -16.60 9.23 12.21
CA LEU A 86 -17.52 9.67 13.25
C LEU A 86 -17.00 9.22 14.62
N PRO A 87 -16.28 10.11 15.34
CA PRO A 87 -15.90 9.80 16.72
C PRO A 87 -17.16 9.67 17.58
N ALA A 88 -17.27 8.55 18.31
CA ALA A 88 -18.11 8.30 19.49
C ALA A 88 -19.64 8.52 19.40
N PHE A 89 -20.18 9.31 18.50
CA PHE A 89 -21.60 9.66 18.46
C PHE A 89 -22.52 8.58 17.86
N PHE A 90 -21.95 7.64 17.08
CA PHE A 90 -22.68 6.53 16.45
C PHE A 90 -22.39 5.17 17.08
N HIS A 91 -22.23 5.11 18.40
CA HIS A 91 -22.08 3.88 19.16
C HIS A 91 -23.30 2.90 19.15
N PRO A 92 -24.50 3.20 18.59
CA PRO A 92 -25.54 2.19 18.52
C PRO A 92 -25.22 1.06 17.51
N LEU A 93 -24.36 1.29 16.51
CA LEU A 93 -23.95 0.26 15.53
C LEU A 93 -22.91 -0.73 16.05
N SER A 94 -22.26 -0.45 17.18
CA SER A 94 -21.35 -1.40 17.84
C SER A 94 -22.05 -2.63 18.42
N LYS A 95 -23.40 -2.62 18.51
CA LYS A 95 -24.22 -3.76 18.92
C LYS A 95 -24.46 -4.78 17.81
N LEU A 96 -24.20 -4.43 16.57
CA LEU A 96 -24.05 -5.39 15.49
C LEU A 96 -22.64 -5.97 15.64
N ASN A 97 -22.52 -7.21 16.10
CA ASN A 97 -21.28 -7.99 16.27
C ASN A 97 -20.43 -8.11 14.98
N ILE A 98 -20.18 -7.01 14.31
CA ILE A 98 -19.20 -6.89 13.27
C ILE A 98 -17.91 -6.54 14.01
N ASN A 99 -17.19 -7.55 14.46
CA ASN A 99 -15.80 -7.46 14.85
C ASN A 99 -14.93 -7.12 13.61
N ILE A 100 -15.14 -5.93 13.08
CA ILE A 100 -14.12 -5.30 12.26
C ILE A 100 -13.14 -4.79 13.31
N ASP A 101 -11.96 -5.40 13.34
CA ASP A 101 -10.79 -4.84 14.01
C ASP A 101 -10.47 -3.55 13.22
N ARG A 102 -11.23 -2.48 13.53
CA ARG A 102 -11.16 -1.18 12.89
C ARG A 102 -9.83 -0.60 13.27
N GLY A 103 -8.84 -0.90 12.44
CA GLY A 103 -7.47 -0.46 12.67
C GLY A 103 -7.46 1.05 12.83
N ASN A 104 -6.78 1.55 13.87
CA ASN A 104 -6.43 2.95 14.01
C ASN A 104 -5.39 3.30 12.92
N PHE A 105 -5.77 3.14 11.65
CA PHE A 105 -4.91 3.55 10.55
C PHE A 105 -4.81 5.07 10.52
N LYS A 106 -3.59 5.54 10.35
CA LYS A 106 -3.27 6.94 10.14
C LYS A 106 -2.87 7.11 8.68
N ALA A 107 -3.35 8.19 8.06
CA ALA A 107 -2.93 8.56 6.73
C ALA A 107 -1.44 8.95 6.71
N GLY A 108 -0.75 8.58 5.63
CA GLY A 108 0.56 9.11 5.31
C GLY A 108 0.48 10.58 4.90
N ASP A 109 1.60 11.25 4.86
CA ASP A 109 1.72 12.67 4.56
C ASP A 109 2.64 12.97 3.37
N ASN A 110 3.34 11.93 2.86
CA ASN A 110 4.34 12.07 1.81
C ASN A 110 3.98 11.27 0.57
N TYR A 111 3.98 11.93 -0.59
CA TYR A 111 3.87 11.30 -1.90
C TYR A 111 5.26 10.75 -2.28
N THR A 112 5.54 9.52 -1.90
CA THR A 112 6.85 8.89 -2.12
C THR A 112 7.01 8.47 -3.58
N ILE A 113 8.10 8.91 -4.20
CA ILE A 113 8.55 8.44 -5.50
C ILE A 113 9.64 7.40 -5.27
N PHE A 114 9.50 6.25 -5.90
CA PHE A 114 10.50 5.19 -5.93
C PHE A 114 11.35 5.31 -7.19
N GLU A 115 12.61 4.99 -7.07
CA GLU A 115 13.55 4.93 -8.19
C GLU A 115 13.85 3.46 -8.51
N PHE A 116 13.64 3.09 -9.77
CA PHE A 116 13.91 1.77 -10.29
C PHE A 116 14.70 1.86 -11.60
N ASN A 117 15.96 1.42 -11.58
CA ASN A 117 16.92 1.71 -12.65
C ASN A 117 16.94 3.23 -12.91
N ASP A 118 16.69 3.65 -14.14
CA ASP A 118 16.65 5.07 -14.53
C ASP A 118 15.21 5.65 -14.52
N PHE A 119 14.23 4.89 -14.01
CA PHE A 119 12.82 5.28 -13.99
C PHE A 119 12.34 5.65 -12.59
N LEU A 120 11.46 6.63 -12.54
CA LEU A 120 10.75 7.05 -11.34
C LEU A 120 9.31 6.49 -11.36
N PHE A 121 8.89 5.87 -10.28
CA PHE A 121 7.53 5.38 -10.18
C PHE A 121 6.92 5.61 -8.79
N SER A 122 5.61 5.48 -8.72
CA SER A 122 4.89 5.52 -7.46
C SER A 122 3.97 4.31 -7.31
N ASN A 123 3.57 4.06 -6.07
CA ASN A 123 2.57 3.05 -5.75
C ASN A 123 1.28 3.72 -5.25
N LEU A 124 0.17 3.37 -5.86
CA LEU A 124 -1.16 3.68 -5.35
C LEU A 124 -1.70 2.43 -4.64
N ILE A 125 -2.10 2.59 -3.39
CA ILE A 125 -2.60 1.47 -2.59
C ILE A 125 -4.13 1.45 -2.65
N CYS A 126 -4.68 0.43 -3.32
CA CYS A 126 -6.10 0.11 -3.37
C CYS A 126 -6.96 1.33 -3.77
N TYR A 127 -7.82 1.81 -2.88
CA TYR A 127 -8.74 2.92 -3.06
C TYR A 127 -8.12 4.19 -3.67
N GLU A 128 -6.83 4.44 -3.46
CA GLU A 128 -6.14 5.61 -4.03
C GLU A 128 -6.19 5.63 -5.56
N SER A 129 -6.22 4.46 -6.21
CA SER A 129 -6.36 4.36 -7.66
C SER A 129 -7.70 4.85 -8.18
N SER A 130 -8.70 4.98 -7.32
CA SER A 130 -10.00 5.56 -7.66
C SER A 130 -10.03 7.09 -7.59
N ILE A 131 -8.95 7.73 -7.13
CA ILE A 131 -8.88 9.18 -6.86
C ILE A 131 -7.95 9.85 -7.89
N PRO A 132 -8.48 10.57 -8.89
CA PRO A 132 -7.67 11.18 -9.95
C PRO A 132 -6.58 12.14 -9.46
N SER A 133 -6.87 12.92 -8.43
CA SER A 133 -5.93 13.90 -7.90
C SER A 133 -4.68 13.25 -7.28
N VAL A 134 -4.77 12.00 -6.81
CA VAL A 134 -3.63 11.28 -6.24
C VAL A 134 -2.65 10.91 -7.34
N SER A 135 -3.14 10.33 -8.44
CA SER A 135 -2.33 9.95 -9.60
C SER A 135 -1.61 11.15 -10.19
N ARG A 136 -2.36 12.24 -10.43
CA ARG A 136 -1.78 13.50 -10.93
C ARG A 136 -0.70 14.05 -10.01
N LYS A 137 -0.92 13.98 -8.69
CA LYS A 137 0.07 14.46 -7.72
C LYS A 137 1.39 13.68 -7.78
N PHE A 138 1.33 12.37 -7.97
CA PHE A 138 2.52 11.56 -8.17
C PHE A 138 3.25 11.89 -9.48
N VAL A 139 2.49 12.09 -10.57
CA VAL A 139 3.07 12.49 -11.86
C VAL A 139 3.70 13.88 -11.79
N GLU A 140 3.04 14.85 -11.13
CA GLU A 140 3.60 16.18 -10.85
C GLU A 140 4.93 16.13 -10.08
N GLN A 141 5.12 15.08 -9.26
CA GLN A 141 6.35 14.85 -8.52
C GLN A 141 7.37 14.00 -9.29
N GLY A 142 7.10 13.66 -10.53
CA GLY A 142 8.04 13.02 -11.44
C GLY A 142 7.84 11.52 -11.63
N ALA A 143 6.74 10.92 -11.13
CA ALA A 143 6.46 9.52 -11.45
C ALA A 143 6.20 9.33 -12.95
N GLU A 144 6.96 8.44 -13.58
CA GLU A 144 6.86 8.12 -15.02
C GLU A 144 5.89 6.96 -15.26
N PHE A 145 5.70 6.11 -14.25
CA PHE A 145 4.65 5.08 -14.25
C PHE A 145 4.07 4.87 -12.84
N LEU A 146 2.88 4.28 -12.82
CA LEU A 146 2.13 4.03 -11.61
C LEU A 146 1.97 2.52 -11.40
N VAL A 147 2.32 2.04 -10.21
CA VAL A 147 2.02 0.67 -9.78
C VAL A 147 0.80 0.72 -8.87
N ILE A 148 -0.21 -0.08 -9.16
CA ILE A 148 -1.40 -0.17 -8.31
C ILE A 148 -1.38 -1.53 -7.62
N THR A 149 -1.34 -1.50 -6.28
CA THR A 149 -1.40 -2.70 -5.46
C THR A 149 -2.71 -2.70 -4.67
N THR A 150 -3.45 -3.79 -4.77
CA THR A 150 -4.74 -3.92 -4.08
C THR A 150 -4.96 -5.34 -3.56
N ASN A 151 -5.88 -5.46 -2.61
CA ASN A 151 -6.43 -6.71 -2.15
C ASN A 151 -7.97 -6.59 -2.13
N ASP A 152 -8.59 -6.84 -3.28
CA ASP A 152 -10.05 -6.77 -3.43
C ASP A 152 -10.76 -8.05 -2.99
N GLY A 153 -10.05 -8.98 -2.34
CA GLY A 153 -10.61 -10.24 -1.87
C GLY A 153 -11.78 -10.09 -0.89
N TRP A 154 -11.84 -8.97 -0.16
CA TRP A 154 -12.94 -8.63 0.74
C TRP A 154 -14.23 -8.17 0.02
N LEU A 155 -14.13 -7.79 -1.27
CA LEU A 155 -15.26 -7.49 -2.14
C LEU A 155 -15.76 -8.72 -2.93
N LYS A 156 -15.25 -9.93 -2.60
CA LYS A 156 -15.57 -11.16 -3.30
C LYS A 156 -17.11 -11.38 -3.39
N GLY A 157 -17.58 -11.70 -4.58
CA GLY A 157 -19.00 -11.92 -4.84
C GLY A 157 -19.80 -10.65 -5.20
N SER A 158 -19.13 -9.50 -5.30
CA SER A 158 -19.72 -8.24 -5.78
C SER A 158 -19.08 -7.78 -7.09
N TYR A 159 -19.66 -6.74 -7.71
CA TYR A 159 -19.02 -6.05 -8.84
C TYR A 159 -17.86 -5.12 -8.44
N GLY A 160 -17.59 -4.98 -7.14
CA GLY A 160 -16.57 -4.07 -6.60
C GLY A 160 -15.19 -4.22 -7.22
N PRO A 161 -14.61 -5.43 -7.32
CA PRO A 161 -13.30 -5.62 -7.94
C PRO A 161 -13.24 -5.16 -9.39
N HIS A 162 -14.32 -5.41 -10.15
CA HIS A 162 -14.39 -4.97 -11.55
C HIS A 162 -14.49 -3.47 -11.67
N GLN A 163 -15.35 -2.82 -10.87
CA GLN A 163 -15.44 -1.36 -10.83
C GLN A 163 -14.11 -0.71 -10.42
N HIS A 164 -13.44 -1.27 -9.42
CA HIS A 164 -12.14 -0.78 -8.98
C HIS A 164 -11.09 -0.88 -10.10
N PHE A 165 -11.05 -2.00 -10.81
CA PHE A 165 -10.16 -2.18 -11.95
C PHE A 165 -10.43 -1.15 -13.07
N GLU A 166 -11.71 -0.92 -13.43
CA GLU A 166 -12.07 0.07 -14.46
C GLU A 166 -11.71 1.48 -14.05
N LEU A 167 -11.89 1.85 -12.77
CA LEU A 167 -11.45 3.14 -12.25
C LEU A 167 -9.92 3.27 -12.31
N ALA A 168 -9.20 2.20 -11.97
CA ALA A 168 -7.74 2.18 -12.04
C ALA A 168 -7.21 2.37 -13.48
N ARG A 169 -7.90 1.81 -14.49
CA ARG A 169 -7.53 1.98 -15.90
C ARG A 169 -7.58 3.44 -16.37
N LEU A 170 -8.47 4.23 -15.81
CA LEU A 170 -8.57 5.66 -16.15
C LEU A 170 -7.31 6.43 -15.75
N ARG A 171 -6.57 5.95 -14.75
CA ARG A 171 -5.31 6.58 -14.31
C ARG A 171 -4.23 6.59 -15.38
N ALA A 172 -4.28 5.62 -16.31
CA ALA A 172 -3.33 5.54 -17.43
C ALA A 172 -3.64 6.55 -18.57
N ILE A 173 -4.79 7.22 -18.52
CA ILE A 173 -5.26 8.14 -19.56
C ILE A 173 -5.15 9.61 -19.11
N GLU A 174 -5.16 9.85 -17.81
CA GLU A 174 -5.09 11.18 -17.20
C GLU A 174 -3.67 11.73 -17.15
#